data_1e940e63003934530b108e3e5ef0df6a
#
_entry.id   1e940e63003934530b108e3e5ef0df6a
#
_cell.length_a   1.000
_cell.length_b   1.000
_cell.length_c   1.000
_cell.angle_alpha   90.00
_cell.angle_beta   90.00
_cell.angle_gamma   90.00
#
_symmetry.space_group_name_H-M   'P 1'
#
loop_
_entity.id
_entity.type
_entity.pdbx_description
1 polymer ?
#
loop_
_entity_poly.entity_id
_entity_poly.type
_entity_poly.pdbx_seq_one_letter_code
_entity_poly.pdbx_strand_id
1 'polypeptide(L)'
;MSIFENKSVNEKTQEMIDTYDKWPEYARDSYKNSEPLDLPSDKIVFCGMGGSGIAFDIISSLIPDKDIIINKGYFLPKNISNSLIIVNSASGNTIETITALKSASKSKNKVIAFSSGGKIETYCKKNNITYRNYDLKSSPRASIPFSLYT
;
A
#
# COMPACT_ATOMS: atom_id res chain seq x y z
N MET A 1 -0.88 -0.09 -36.95
CA MET A 1 0.57 -0.36 -37.07
C MET A 1 1.14 -0.26 -35.66
N SER A 2 1.38 -1.40 -35.03
CA SER A 2 1.82 -1.46 -33.63
C SER A 2 3.29 -1.04 -33.51
N ILE A 3 3.58 -0.07 -32.67
CA ILE A 3 4.94 0.45 -32.40
C ILE A 3 5.82 -0.57 -31.64
N PHE A 4 5.25 -1.72 -31.27
CA PHE A 4 5.88 -2.73 -30.41
C PHE A 4 6.28 -4.02 -31.12
N GLU A 5 6.23 -4.10 -32.45
CA GLU A 5 6.74 -5.24 -33.18
C GLU A 5 8.27 -5.17 -33.30
N ASN A 6 8.94 -6.16 -32.68
CA ASN A 6 10.37 -6.53 -32.81
C ASN A 6 11.36 -6.03 -31.72
N LYS A 7 11.04 -6.23 -30.44
CA LYS A 7 12.11 -6.53 -29.46
C LYS A 7 11.73 -7.80 -28.72
N SER A 8 12.61 -8.78 -28.65
CA SER A 8 12.43 -9.95 -27.79
C SER A 8 12.18 -9.46 -26.35
N VAL A 9 10.91 -9.49 -25.97
CA VAL A 9 10.47 -9.15 -24.62
C VAL A 9 11.06 -10.22 -23.71
N ASN A 10 11.87 -9.86 -22.73
CA ASN A 10 12.39 -10.84 -21.79
C ASN A 10 11.24 -11.36 -20.90
N GLU A 11 11.43 -12.54 -20.31
CA GLU A 11 10.40 -13.22 -19.50
C GLU A 11 9.80 -12.33 -18.42
N LYS A 12 10.63 -11.51 -17.73
CA LYS A 12 10.14 -10.57 -16.68
C LYS A 12 9.25 -9.47 -17.23
N THR A 13 9.55 -8.99 -18.43
CA THR A 13 8.72 -7.96 -19.09
C THR A 13 7.39 -8.57 -19.52
N GLN A 14 7.40 -9.80 -20.04
CA GLN A 14 6.16 -10.51 -20.40
C GLN A 14 5.30 -10.78 -19.17
N GLU A 15 5.88 -11.28 -18.08
CA GLU A 15 5.18 -11.48 -16.80
C GLU A 15 4.51 -10.20 -16.29
N MET A 16 5.19 -9.06 -16.46
CA MET A 16 4.63 -7.77 -16.06
C MET A 16 3.48 -7.34 -16.96
N ILE A 17 3.59 -7.53 -18.28
CA ILE A 17 2.50 -7.26 -19.25
C ILE A 17 1.29 -8.12 -18.90
N ASP A 18 1.48 -9.43 -18.74
CA ASP A 18 0.42 -10.38 -18.39
C ASP A 18 -0.27 -10.01 -17.06
N THR A 19 0.50 -9.45 -16.12
CA THR A 19 -0.04 -8.95 -14.85
C THR A 19 -0.92 -7.71 -15.05
N TYR A 20 -0.51 -6.77 -15.90
CA TYR A 20 -1.31 -5.58 -16.20
C TYR A 20 -2.60 -5.92 -16.96
N ASP A 21 -2.55 -6.87 -17.89
CA ASP A 21 -3.72 -7.33 -18.63
C ASP A 21 -4.79 -7.92 -17.69
N LYS A 22 -4.36 -8.50 -16.56
CA LYS A 22 -5.23 -9.08 -15.52
C LYS A 22 -5.65 -8.09 -14.42
N TRP A 23 -5.28 -6.83 -14.51
CA TRP A 23 -5.64 -5.84 -13.49
C TRP A 23 -7.15 -5.72 -13.22
N PRO A 24 -8.04 -5.75 -14.23
CA PRO A 24 -9.48 -5.70 -13.96
C PRO A 24 -9.98 -6.89 -13.13
N GLU A 25 -9.46 -8.10 -13.39
CA GLU A 25 -9.78 -9.30 -12.62
C GLU A 25 -9.25 -9.17 -11.19
N TYR A 26 -7.98 -8.79 -11.03
CA TYR A 26 -7.36 -8.61 -9.72
C TYR A 26 -8.08 -7.56 -8.87
N ALA A 27 -8.46 -6.43 -9.45
CA ALA A 27 -9.23 -5.41 -8.76
C ALA A 27 -10.58 -5.95 -8.27
N ARG A 28 -11.30 -6.66 -9.14
CA ARG A 28 -12.59 -7.26 -8.82
C ARG A 28 -12.49 -8.31 -7.72
N ASP A 29 -11.49 -9.17 -7.80
CA ASP A 29 -11.29 -10.25 -6.82
C ASP A 29 -10.84 -9.69 -5.47
N SER A 30 -9.94 -8.71 -5.45
CA SER A 30 -9.52 -8.04 -4.21
C SER A 30 -10.70 -7.34 -3.55
N TYR A 31 -11.52 -6.63 -4.30
CA TYR A 31 -12.72 -5.98 -3.77
C TYR A 31 -13.73 -6.98 -3.18
N LYS A 32 -13.99 -8.10 -3.87
CA LYS A 32 -14.91 -9.14 -3.40
C LYS A 32 -14.43 -9.84 -2.12
N ASN A 33 -13.12 -9.98 -1.97
CA ASN A 33 -12.51 -10.67 -0.84
C ASN A 33 -12.05 -9.72 0.27
N SER A 34 -12.26 -8.40 0.09
CA SER A 34 -11.93 -7.43 1.12
C SER A 34 -12.95 -7.47 2.27
N GLU A 35 -12.44 -7.34 3.49
CA GLU A 35 -13.29 -7.17 4.67
C GLU A 35 -13.22 -5.71 5.11
N PRO A 36 -14.35 -5.04 5.29
CA PRO A 36 -14.37 -3.67 5.80
C PRO A 36 -13.67 -3.57 7.14
N LEU A 37 -12.92 -2.48 7.34
CA LEU A 37 -12.33 -2.12 8.61
C LEU A 37 -13.07 -0.91 9.17
N ASP A 38 -13.69 -1.09 10.32
CA ASP A 38 -14.29 0.04 11.04
C ASP A 38 -13.20 0.82 11.80
N LEU A 39 -12.58 1.73 11.11
CA LEU A 39 -11.52 2.61 11.64
C LEU A 39 -11.89 4.08 11.39
N PRO A 40 -12.94 4.59 12.05
CA PRO A 40 -13.38 5.95 11.82
C PRO A 40 -12.27 6.94 12.20
N SER A 41 -11.96 7.84 11.28
CA SER A 41 -11.05 8.94 11.50
C SER A 41 -11.29 10.03 10.47
N ASP A 42 -11.28 11.28 10.91
CA ASP A 42 -11.35 12.43 9.99
C ASP A 42 -9.97 12.81 9.45
N LYS A 43 -8.92 12.41 10.17
CA LYS A 43 -7.54 12.63 9.78
C LYS A 43 -6.83 11.32 9.48
N ILE A 44 -6.31 11.18 8.27
CA ILE A 44 -5.64 9.98 7.79
C ILE A 44 -4.22 10.31 7.33
N VAL A 45 -3.25 9.53 7.79
CA VAL A 45 -1.86 9.63 7.36
C VAL A 45 -1.50 8.36 6.62
N PHE A 46 -1.28 8.47 5.32
CA PHE A 46 -0.80 7.38 4.49
C PHE A 46 0.73 7.37 4.44
N CYS A 47 1.35 6.22 4.70
CA CYS A 47 2.80 6.02 4.65
C CYS A 47 3.14 4.94 3.63
N GLY A 48 3.79 5.31 2.52
CA GLY A 48 4.18 4.37 1.48
C GLY A 48 5.06 4.99 0.43
N MET A 49 5.90 4.18 -0.23
CA MET A 49 6.87 4.60 -1.24
C MET A 49 6.52 4.01 -2.61
N GLY A 50 6.93 4.70 -3.68
CA GLY A 50 6.78 4.21 -5.06
C GLY A 50 5.35 3.80 -5.39
N GLY A 51 5.14 2.58 -5.90
CA GLY A 51 3.81 2.04 -6.22
C GLY A 51 2.85 2.01 -5.04
N SER A 52 3.33 1.70 -3.83
CA SER A 52 2.54 1.75 -2.60
C SER A 52 2.09 3.16 -2.25
N GLY A 53 2.88 4.19 -2.57
CA GLY A 53 2.51 5.58 -2.39
C GLY A 53 1.50 6.08 -3.42
N ILE A 54 1.57 5.58 -4.67
CA ILE A 54 0.62 5.92 -5.74
C ILE A 54 -0.80 5.46 -5.39
N ALA A 55 -0.96 4.30 -4.78
CA ALA A 55 -2.27 3.83 -4.33
C ALA A 55 -2.94 4.86 -3.39
N PHE A 56 -2.16 5.48 -2.52
CA PHE A 56 -2.67 6.51 -1.60
C PHE A 56 -2.99 7.83 -2.30
N ASP A 57 -2.23 8.23 -3.34
CA ASP A 57 -2.57 9.38 -4.17
C ASP A 57 -3.95 9.19 -4.83
N ILE A 58 -4.21 7.97 -5.33
CA ILE A 58 -5.50 7.63 -5.93
C ILE A 58 -6.63 7.70 -4.87
N ILE A 59 -6.45 7.04 -3.72
CA ILE A 59 -7.47 7.02 -2.65
C ILE A 59 -7.76 8.45 -2.19
N SER A 60 -6.74 9.29 -1.97
CA SER A 60 -6.93 10.65 -1.50
C SER A 60 -7.76 11.51 -2.46
N SER A 61 -7.65 11.26 -3.76
CA SER A 61 -8.46 11.95 -4.77
C SER A 61 -9.94 11.53 -4.76
N LEU A 62 -10.26 10.36 -4.21
CA LEU A 62 -11.61 9.82 -4.15
C LEU A 62 -12.38 10.20 -2.89
N ILE A 63 -11.69 10.66 -1.83
CA ILE A 63 -12.28 11.02 -0.53
C ILE A 63 -11.86 12.44 -0.10
N PRO A 64 -12.26 13.48 -0.84
CA PRO A 64 -11.79 14.85 -0.64
C PRO A 64 -12.23 15.47 0.70
N ASP A 65 -13.25 14.92 1.35
CA ASP A 65 -13.80 15.42 2.62
C ASP A 65 -12.97 15.02 3.84
N LYS A 66 -11.90 14.22 3.66
CA LYS A 66 -11.01 13.80 4.74
C LYS A 66 -9.72 14.61 4.78
N ASP A 67 -9.23 14.91 5.99
CA ASP A 67 -7.89 15.51 6.18
C ASP A 67 -6.83 14.42 5.93
N ILE A 68 -6.27 14.41 4.72
CA ILE A 68 -5.34 13.38 4.27
C ILE A 68 -3.93 13.94 4.13
N ILE A 69 -2.97 13.25 4.74
CA ILE A 69 -1.55 13.50 4.58
C ILE A 69 -0.88 12.27 3.95
N ILE A 70 -0.16 12.45 2.85
CA ILE A 70 0.62 11.39 2.22
C ILE A 70 2.09 11.56 2.58
N ASN A 71 2.62 10.60 3.31
CA ASN A 71 4.01 10.55 3.73
C ASN A 71 4.82 9.57 2.87
N LYS A 72 5.67 10.12 2.02
CA LYS A 72 6.62 9.35 1.17
C LYS A 72 8.06 9.45 1.69
N GLY A 73 8.24 9.37 3.01
CA GLY A 73 9.55 9.53 3.66
C GLY A 73 9.69 8.73 4.94
N TYR A 74 10.82 8.92 5.58
CA TYR A 74 11.21 8.20 6.81
C TYR A 74 10.44 8.65 8.04
N PHE A 75 10.15 9.94 8.14
CA PHE A 75 9.62 10.55 9.36
C PHE A 75 8.14 10.90 9.20
N LEU A 76 7.39 10.65 10.25
CA LEU A 76 6.00 11.07 10.29
C LEU A 76 5.89 12.60 10.34
N PRO A 77 4.85 13.17 9.71
CA PRO A 77 4.55 14.59 9.82
C PRO A 77 4.34 14.99 11.28
N LYS A 78 4.53 16.28 11.57
CA LYS A 78 4.12 16.88 12.83
C LYS A 78 2.59 17.05 12.85
N ASN A 79 2.01 17.14 14.06
CA ASN A 79 0.57 17.40 14.25
C ASN A 79 -0.37 16.33 13.66
N ILE A 80 -0.03 15.07 13.91
CA ILE A 80 -0.84 13.90 13.51
C ILE A 80 -1.60 13.27 14.68
N SER A 81 -1.89 14.03 15.73
CA SER A 81 -2.67 13.53 16.86
C SER A 81 -4.07 13.11 16.42
N ASN A 82 -4.58 12.01 17.01
CA ASN A 82 -5.89 11.43 16.69
C ASN A 82 -6.09 11.04 15.23
N SER A 83 -5.00 10.66 14.55
CA SER A 83 -5.04 10.19 13.16
C SER A 83 -5.16 8.67 13.09
N LEU A 84 -5.69 8.20 11.97
CA LEU A 84 -5.47 6.84 11.48
C LEU A 84 -4.20 6.83 10.61
N ILE A 85 -3.21 6.05 11.01
CA ILE A 85 -1.97 5.91 10.23
C ILE A 85 -2.03 4.59 9.46
N ILE A 86 -2.03 4.70 8.15
CA ILE A 86 -2.07 3.56 7.22
C ILE A 86 -0.71 3.41 6.58
N VAL A 87 -0.08 2.27 6.79
CA VAL A 87 1.27 1.96 6.30
C VAL A 87 1.18 0.90 5.22
N ASN A 88 1.68 1.21 4.01
CA ASN A 88 1.66 0.25 2.90
C ASN A 88 3.06 0.06 2.29
N SER A 89 3.46 -1.18 2.14
CA SER A 89 4.69 -1.56 1.43
C SER A 89 4.50 -2.90 0.75
N ALA A 90 4.44 -2.92 -0.57
CA ALA A 90 4.23 -4.13 -1.33
C ALA A 90 5.22 -5.25 -0.95
N SER A 91 6.50 -4.97 -0.83
CA SER A 91 7.53 -5.96 -0.41
C SER A 91 7.59 -6.18 1.10
N GLY A 92 7.02 -5.28 1.91
CA GLY A 92 7.18 -5.27 3.36
C GLY A 92 8.60 -4.98 3.86
N ASN A 93 9.52 -4.57 2.98
CA ASN A 93 10.93 -4.38 3.30
C ASN A 93 11.46 -2.96 3.04
N THR A 94 10.62 -2.04 2.60
CA THR A 94 10.98 -0.65 2.32
C THR A 94 11.39 0.06 3.61
N ILE A 95 12.63 0.50 3.70
CA ILE A 95 13.21 1.01 4.95
C ILE A 95 12.51 2.28 5.46
N GLU A 96 12.11 3.17 4.56
CA GLU A 96 11.35 4.39 4.86
C GLU A 96 10.02 4.03 5.53
N THR A 97 9.30 3.11 4.92
CA THR A 97 7.99 2.65 5.39
C THR A 97 8.09 1.92 6.73
N ILE A 98 9.12 1.08 6.92
CA ILE A 98 9.39 0.43 8.20
C ILE A 98 9.72 1.44 9.29
N THR A 99 10.48 2.49 8.97
CA THR A 99 10.85 3.54 9.92
C THR A 99 9.61 4.36 10.32
N ALA A 100 8.77 4.71 9.36
CA ALA A 100 7.50 5.35 9.62
C ALA A 100 6.57 4.47 10.50
N LEU A 101 6.46 3.17 10.22
CA LEU A 101 5.70 2.21 11.03
C LEU A 101 6.20 2.16 12.47
N LYS A 102 7.52 2.06 12.68
CA LYS A 102 8.12 2.05 14.02
C LYS A 102 7.87 3.36 14.79
N SER A 103 7.84 4.47 14.09
CA SER A 103 7.50 5.76 14.69
C SER A 103 6.01 5.85 15.03
N ALA A 104 5.15 5.40 14.10
CA ALA A 104 3.71 5.35 14.29
C ALA A 104 3.31 4.47 15.49
N SER A 105 3.92 3.31 15.64
CA SER A 105 3.62 2.36 16.73
C SER A 105 3.94 2.89 18.13
N LYS A 106 4.79 3.90 18.24
CA LYS A 106 5.12 4.58 19.51
C LYS A 106 4.19 5.78 19.80
N SER A 107 3.38 6.16 18.82
CA SER A 107 2.41 7.25 18.99
C SER A 107 1.10 6.73 19.60
N LYS A 108 0.22 7.64 19.98
CA LYS A 108 -1.13 7.30 20.48
C LYS A 108 -2.16 7.15 19.34
N ASN A 109 -1.70 7.12 18.09
CA ASN A 109 -2.57 7.02 16.92
C ASN A 109 -2.97 5.57 16.66
N LYS A 110 -4.11 5.37 15.98
CA LYS A 110 -4.45 4.06 15.43
C LYS A 110 -3.53 3.75 14.25
N VAL A 111 -3.00 2.55 14.20
CA VAL A 111 -2.07 2.13 13.14
C VAL A 111 -2.55 0.83 12.51
N ILE A 112 -2.59 0.82 11.20
CA ILE A 112 -2.79 -0.40 10.41
C ILE A 112 -1.69 -0.49 9.35
N ALA A 113 -1.22 -1.71 9.08
CA ALA A 113 -0.21 -1.94 8.05
C ALA A 113 -0.65 -2.98 7.03
N PHE A 114 -0.26 -2.75 5.78
CA PHE A 114 -0.52 -3.61 4.63
C PHE A 114 0.81 -3.99 3.97
N SER A 115 1.02 -5.25 3.67
CA SER A 115 2.14 -5.70 2.85
C SER A 115 1.95 -7.15 2.39
N SER A 116 2.80 -7.62 1.46
CA SER A 116 2.84 -9.04 1.09
C SER A 116 3.68 -9.89 2.06
N GLY A 117 4.04 -9.36 3.22
CA GLY A 117 4.89 -10.05 4.20
C GLY A 117 6.08 -9.21 4.65
N GLY A 118 7.24 -9.84 4.81
CA GLY A 118 8.51 -9.18 5.10
C GLY A 118 8.65 -8.65 6.53
N LYS A 119 9.51 -7.64 6.68
CA LYS A 119 9.81 -7.03 8.00
C LYS A 119 8.61 -6.30 8.60
N ILE A 120 7.71 -5.75 7.77
CA ILE A 120 6.48 -5.10 8.24
C ILE A 120 5.60 -6.11 8.94
N GLU A 121 5.32 -7.25 8.31
CA GLU A 121 4.53 -8.33 8.90
C GLU A 121 5.11 -8.79 10.23
N THR A 122 6.42 -9.11 10.25
CA THR A 122 7.12 -9.55 11.45
C THR A 122 7.02 -8.52 12.58
N TYR A 123 7.18 -7.24 12.25
CA TYR A 123 7.08 -6.14 13.21
C TYR A 123 5.66 -6.00 13.77
N CYS A 124 4.65 -6.05 12.90
CA CYS A 124 3.25 -5.93 13.30
C CYS A 124 2.83 -7.06 14.23
N LYS A 125 3.16 -8.32 13.89
CA LYS A 125 2.87 -9.50 14.73
C LYS A 125 3.51 -9.38 16.11
N LYS A 126 4.79 -8.94 16.18
CA LYS A 126 5.52 -8.78 17.44
C LYS A 126 4.93 -7.67 18.33
N ASN A 127 4.34 -6.63 17.76
CA ASN A 127 3.89 -5.44 18.48
C ASN A 127 2.35 -5.31 18.55
N ASN A 128 1.60 -6.36 18.17
CA ASN A 128 0.13 -6.40 18.16
C ASN A 128 -0.48 -5.23 17.36
N ILE A 129 0.13 -4.90 16.21
CA ILE A 129 -0.39 -3.89 15.28
C ILE A 129 -1.32 -4.58 14.29
N THR A 130 -2.45 -3.97 14.01
CA THR A 130 -3.38 -4.46 12.98
C THR A 130 -2.65 -4.58 11.65
N TYR A 131 -2.71 -5.77 11.06
CA TYR A 131 -1.99 -6.10 9.83
C TYR A 131 -2.88 -6.85 8.86
N ARG A 132 -2.81 -6.48 7.59
CA ARG A 132 -3.43 -7.20 6.49
C ARG A 132 -2.41 -7.58 5.45
N ASN A 133 -2.50 -8.82 5.00
CA ASN A 133 -1.69 -9.32 3.90
C ASN A 133 -2.41 -9.13 2.57
N TYR A 134 -1.65 -8.89 1.51
CA TYR A 134 -2.11 -9.00 0.13
C TYR A 134 -1.02 -9.60 -0.78
N ASP A 135 -1.44 -10.16 -1.89
CA ASP A 135 -0.51 -10.80 -2.82
C ASP A 135 0.36 -9.79 -3.56
N LEU A 136 1.68 -10.01 -3.54
CA LEU A 136 2.60 -9.31 -4.43
C LEU A 136 2.67 -10.06 -5.76
N LYS A 137 2.26 -9.40 -6.83
CA LYS A 137 2.46 -9.88 -8.20
C LYS A 137 3.71 -9.23 -8.78
N SER A 138 4.31 -9.78 -9.78
CA SER A 138 5.58 -9.42 -10.45
C SER A 138 6.35 -8.18 -9.91
N SER A 139 5.68 -7.07 -9.61
CA SER A 139 6.30 -5.85 -9.08
C SER A 139 5.33 -5.05 -8.20
N PRO A 140 5.83 -4.12 -7.34
CA PRO A 140 4.99 -3.25 -6.53
C PRO A 140 3.98 -2.41 -7.33
N ARG A 141 4.35 -1.97 -8.54
CA ARG A 141 3.44 -1.23 -9.44
C ARG A 141 2.33 -2.12 -9.97
N ALA A 142 2.66 -3.33 -10.36
CA ALA A 142 1.70 -4.31 -10.86
C ALA A 142 0.72 -4.77 -9.76
N SER A 143 1.04 -4.55 -8.50
CA SER A 143 0.21 -4.91 -7.34
C SER A 143 -0.68 -3.77 -6.83
N ILE A 144 -0.79 -2.65 -7.57
CA ILE A 144 -1.66 -1.52 -7.17
C ILE A 144 -3.12 -1.95 -6.95
N PRO A 145 -3.76 -2.78 -7.81
CA PRO A 145 -5.15 -3.21 -7.56
C PRO A 145 -5.33 -3.91 -6.21
N PHE A 146 -4.36 -4.73 -5.80
CA PHE A 146 -4.42 -5.40 -4.49
C PHE A 146 -4.33 -4.39 -3.34
N SER A 147 -3.40 -3.44 -3.42
CA SER A 147 -3.24 -2.44 -2.36
C SER A 147 -4.35 -1.40 -2.27
N LEU A 148 -5.18 -1.28 -3.31
CA LEU A 148 -6.34 -0.38 -3.31
C LEU A 148 -7.57 -1.01 -2.66
N TYR A 149 -7.74 -2.34 -2.77
CA TYR A 149 -8.96 -3.04 -2.41
C TYR A 149 -8.79 -4.02 -1.24
N THR A 150 -7.60 -4.10 -0.63
CA THR A 150 -7.37 -4.87 0.59
C THR A 150 -7.64 -4.05 1.82
#